data_4d5133b50cf80b3bdb40d048dbb6ef1e
#
_entry.id   4d5133b50cf80b3bdb40d048dbb6ef1e
#
_cell.length_a   1.000
_cell.length_b   1.000
_cell.length_c   1.000
_cell.angle_alpha   90.00
_cell.angle_beta   90.00
_cell.angle_gamma   90.00
#
_symmetry.space_group_name_H-M   'P 1'
#
loop_
_entity.id
_entity.type
_entity.pdbx_description
1 polymer ?
#
loop_
_entity_poly.entity_id
_entity_poly.type
_entity_poly.pdbx_seq_one_letter_code
_entity_poly.pdbx_strand_id
1 'polypeptide(L)'
;MTQSNRKIATLLAVTALLLAGAAHAETLRLSTLKQPGSEGAQAAEKFSKLVGERTEGRIEIKVYPACQLGDWTEVYEQVMQGAVDMAMQPLATADDKRLAITWFPYAFTNYATAKQSLSPGGAVFGIVSEAIADKGLTPLGVYGEGMGGAGFAKAVESPANTELKRKLKVRVWPGGTTHKVLLERFGFNTATLPWAELYTGMQTGVVDGQIGGTAGMALESFKDITKTWVQFNDHFEGDWFIINSDKYASLSEADQKILLDAAQEVSAERFEQVEAADAKHLDTMRQAGIEVVTFDDATLDKLAGVARTEVWPQIAGELGEETLGQLKSSLGIN
;
A
#
# COMPACT_ATOMS: atom_id res chain seq x y z
N MET A 1 49.56 -21.58 -47.04
CA MET A 1 48.86 -21.12 -45.82
C MET A 1 48.34 -22.36 -45.15
N THR A 2 48.96 -22.75 -44.10
CA THR A 2 48.96 -24.09 -43.51
C THR A 2 47.76 -24.36 -42.64
N GLN A 3 47.30 -25.60 -42.57
CA GLN A 3 46.19 -26.12 -41.71
C GLN A 3 46.28 -25.67 -40.25
N SER A 4 47.45 -25.25 -39.77
CA SER A 4 47.66 -24.71 -38.41
C SER A 4 46.92 -23.43 -38.14
N ASN A 5 46.82 -22.48 -39.11
CA ASN A 5 46.14 -21.18 -38.92
C ASN A 5 44.59 -21.33 -38.86
N ARG A 6 44.03 -22.38 -39.47
CA ARG A 6 42.57 -22.65 -39.37
C ARG A 6 42.16 -23.18 -38.00
N LYS A 7 42.98 -24.01 -37.36
CA LYS A 7 42.71 -24.56 -36.03
C LYS A 7 42.82 -23.49 -34.92
N ILE A 8 43.73 -22.53 -35.08
CA ILE A 8 43.89 -21.43 -34.13
C ILE A 8 42.71 -20.43 -34.24
N ALA A 9 42.22 -20.14 -35.46
CA ALA A 9 41.05 -19.27 -35.67
C ALA A 9 39.77 -19.92 -35.12
N THR A 10 39.59 -21.23 -35.22
CA THR A 10 38.44 -21.95 -34.69
C THR A 10 38.47 -22.03 -33.15
N LEU A 11 39.66 -22.17 -32.55
CA LEU A 11 39.82 -22.17 -31.09
C LEU A 11 39.53 -20.80 -30.48
N LEU A 12 39.98 -19.71 -31.12
CA LEU A 12 39.69 -18.33 -30.71
C LEU A 12 38.20 -17.98 -30.83
N ALA A 13 37.49 -18.46 -31.84
CA ALA A 13 36.07 -18.26 -32.02
C ALA A 13 35.22 -19.00 -30.95
N VAL A 14 35.64 -20.22 -30.56
CA VAL A 14 34.95 -20.98 -29.47
C VAL A 14 35.23 -20.38 -28.11
N THR A 15 36.42 -19.81 -27.85
CA THR A 15 36.73 -19.15 -26.59
C THR A 15 36.02 -17.80 -26.46
N ALA A 16 35.75 -17.08 -27.56
CA ALA A 16 34.97 -15.86 -27.56
C ALA A 16 33.46 -16.11 -27.31
N LEU A 17 32.92 -17.28 -27.68
CA LEU A 17 31.55 -17.68 -27.37
C LEU A 17 31.36 -18.12 -25.92
N LEU A 18 32.42 -18.56 -25.23
CA LEU A 18 32.39 -18.98 -23.82
C LEU A 18 32.59 -17.81 -22.84
N LEU A 19 32.94 -16.64 -23.36
CA LEU A 19 33.02 -15.37 -22.63
C LEU A 19 31.72 -14.51 -22.74
N ALA A 20 30.64 -15.07 -23.32
CA ALA A 20 29.29 -14.58 -23.10
C ALA A 20 29.00 -14.75 -21.60
N GLY A 21 29.40 -13.72 -20.83
CA GLY A 21 29.50 -13.73 -19.40
C GLY A 21 28.27 -14.35 -18.76
N ALA A 22 28.49 -15.15 -17.76
CA ALA A 22 27.47 -15.39 -16.77
C ALA A 22 27.00 -14.01 -16.29
N ALA A 23 25.94 -13.48 -16.89
CA ALA A 23 25.27 -12.30 -16.38
C ALA A 23 24.83 -12.72 -14.98
N HIS A 24 25.57 -12.26 -13.97
CA HIS A 24 25.10 -12.42 -12.59
C HIS A 24 23.72 -11.80 -12.53
N ALA A 25 22.74 -12.60 -12.08
CA ALA A 25 21.41 -12.08 -11.83
C ALA A 25 21.53 -10.90 -10.87
N GLU A 26 20.99 -9.75 -11.26
CA GLU A 26 20.88 -8.61 -10.37
C GLU A 26 19.77 -8.91 -9.36
N THR A 27 20.10 -8.95 -8.07
CA THR A 27 19.13 -9.22 -7.01
C THR A 27 18.60 -7.92 -6.45
N LEU A 28 17.29 -7.72 -6.55
CA LEU A 28 16.58 -6.60 -5.94
C LEU A 28 15.83 -7.08 -4.69
N ARG A 29 15.94 -6.32 -3.60
CA ARG A 29 15.23 -6.61 -2.35
C ARG A 29 13.91 -5.85 -2.34
N LEU A 30 12.79 -6.58 -2.22
CA LEU A 30 11.45 -6.02 -2.09
C LEU A 30 10.92 -6.27 -0.68
N SER A 31 10.71 -5.21 0.08
CA SER A 31 10.08 -5.28 1.41
C SER A 31 8.58 -5.15 1.33
N THR A 32 7.86 -5.87 2.20
CA THR A 32 6.43 -5.68 2.40
C THR A 32 6.02 -6.00 3.84
N LEU A 33 4.97 -5.31 4.32
CA LEU A 33 4.38 -5.59 5.64
C LEU A 33 3.46 -6.83 5.65
N LYS A 34 3.18 -7.39 4.48
CA LYS A 34 2.22 -8.50 4.32
C LYS A 34 2.72 -9.79 4.97
N GLN A 35 1.80 -10.50 5.61
CA GLN A 35 2.13 -11.79 6.24
C GLN A 35 2.41 -12.86 5.17
N PRO A 36 3.36 -13.78 5.41
CA PRO A 36 3.62 -14.90 4.50
C PRO A 36 2.33 -15.69 4.20
N GLY A 37 2.09 -15.92 2.90
CA GLY A 37 0.90 -16.65 2.43
C GLY A 37 -0.37 -15.81 2.30
N SER A 38 -0.37 -14.54 2.70
CA SER A 38 -1.48 -13.63 2.45
C SER A 38 -1.64 -13.28 0.97
N GLU A 39 -2.79 -12.75 0.56
CA GLU A 39 -3.04 -12.33 -0.82
C GLU A 39 -2.02 -11.27 -1.27
N GLY A 40 -1.68 -10.31 -0.41
CA GLY A 40 -0.68 -9.28 -0.70
C GLY A 40 0.73 -9.86 -0.85
N ALA A 41 1.15 -10.81 0.02
CA ALA A 41 2.44 -11.48 -0.14
C ALA A 41 2.51 -12.32 -1.43
N GLN A 42 1.43 -13.03 -1.78
CA GLN A 42 1.33 -13.77 -3.04
C GLN A 42 1.41 -12.83 -4.26
N ALA A 43 0.85 -11.62 -4.17
CA ALA A 43 0.97 -10.62 -5.22
C ALA A 43 2.42 -10.14 -5.40
N ALA A 44 3.15 -9.89 -4.31
CA ALA A 44 4.57 -9.55 -4.35
C ALA A 44 5.41 -10.71 -4.93
N GLU A 45 5.11 -11.95 -4.57
CA GLU A 45 5.76 -13.15 -5.13
C GLU A 45 5.43 -13.32 -6.62
N LYS A 46 4.17 -13.07 -7.03
CA LYS A 46 3.77 -13.08 -8.44
C LYS A 46 4.53 -12.04 -9.25
N PHE A 47 4.64 -10.81 -8.74
CA PHE A 47 5.45 -9.76 -9.35
C PHE A 47 6.91 -10.20 -9.52
N SER A 48 7.53 -10.73 -8.46
CA SER A 48 8.89 -11.27 -8.48
C SER A 48 9.07 -12.35 -9.57
N LYS A 49 8.13 -13.29 -9.63
CA LYS A 49 8.13 -14.37 -10.62
C LYS A 49 8.03 -13.84 -12.05
N LEU A 50 7.09 -12.93 -12.32
CA LEU A 50 6.91 -12.33 -13.65
C LEU A 50 8.17 -11.62 -14.12
N VAL A 51 8.82 -10.84 -13.24
CA VAL A 51 10.07 -10.16 -13.56
C VAL A 51 11.18 -11.18 -13.87
N GLY A 52 11.37 -12.19 -13.02
CA GLY A 52 12.38 -13.22 -13.23
C GLY A 52 12.20 -13.95 -14.55
N GLU A 53 10.96 -14.35 -14.88
CA GLU A 53 10.64 -15.05 -16.14
C GLU A 53 10.87 -14.15 -17.37
N ARG A 54 10.38 -12.89 -17.33
CA ARG A 54 10.46 -11.98 -18.47
C ARG A 54 11.86 -11.41 -18.71
N THR A 55 12.69 -11.35 -17.67
CA THR A 55 14.09 -10.96 -17.77
C THR A 55 14.99 -12.17 -18.05
N GLU A 56 14.44 -13.38 -18.21
CA GLU A 56 15.23 -14.61 -18.39
C GLU A 56 16.27 -14.81 -17.27
N GLY A 57 15.91 -14.43 -16.03
CA GLY A 57 16.75 -14.52 -14.85
C GLY A 57 17.84 -13.46 -14.73
N ARG A 58 17.85 -12.41 -15.55
CA ARG A 58 18.77 -11.26 -15.36
C ARG A 58 18.48 -10.46 -14.10
N ILE A 59 17.20 -10.41 -13.70
CA ILE A 59 16.76 -9.79 -12.46
C ILE A 59 16.05 -10.84 -11.61
N GLU A 60 16.49 -10.96 -10.36
CA GLU A 60 15.85 -11.73 -9.30
C GLU A 60 15.31 -10.78 -8.24
N ILE A 61 14.00 -10.80 -7.96
CA ILE A 61 13.42 -10.02 -6.86
C ILE A 61 13.23 -10.93 -5.66
N LYS A 62 13.92 -10.60 -4.56
CA LYS A 62 13.80 -11.31 -3.30
C LYS A 62 12.81 -10.59 -2.38
N VAL A 63 11.68 -11.25 -2.11
CA VAL A 63 10.61 -10.70 -1.26
C VAL A 63 10.93 -10.92 0.22
N TYR A 64 10.78 -9.86 1.03
CA TYR A 64 10.95 -9.85 2.48
C TYR A 64 9.61 -9.44 3.13
N PRO A 65 8.75 -10.41 3.50
CA PRO A 65 7.44 -10.17 4.07
C PRO A 65 7.49 -9.84 5.56
N ALA A 66 6.33 -9.51 6.15
CA ALA A 66 6.12 -9.36 7.60
C ALA A 66 7.11 -8.38 8.27
N CYS A 67 7.39 -7.26 7.63
CA CYS A 67 8.29 -6.22 8.16
C CYS A 67 9.71 -6.74 8.50
N GLN A 68 10.23 -7.77 7.79
CA GLN A 68 11.57 -8.34 8.07
C GLN A 68 12.71 -7.34 7.91
N LEU A 69 12.52 -6.27 7.13
CA LEU A 69 13.52 -5.23 6.92
C LEU A 69 13.26 -3.96 7.75
N GLY A 70 12.24 -3.95 8.60
CA GLY A 70 11.83 -2.84 9.44
C GLY A 70 10.34 -2.51 9.29
N ASP A 71 9.83 -1.60 10.13
CA ASP A 71 8.48 -1.05 9.95
C ASP A 71 8.39 -0.33 8.59
N TRP A 72 7.19 -0.31 7.99
CA TRP A 72 6.99 0.25 6.65
C TRP A 72 7.41 1.73 6.54
N THR A 73 7.35 2.51 7.61
CA THR A 73 7.82 3.90 7.63
C THR A 73 9.35 3.97 7.55
N GLU A 74 10.04 3.08 8.27
CA GLU A 74 11.51 2.96 8.22
C GLU A 74 11.97 2.43 6.86
N VAL A 75 11.26 1.44 6.31
CA VAL A 75 11.55 0.89 4.98
C VAL A 75 11.36 1.94 3.89
N TYR A 76 10.36 2.82 4.00
CA TYR A 76 10.18 3.93 3.06
C TYR A 76 11.43 4.80 2.97
N GLU A 77 12.00 5.20 4.11
CA GLU A 77 13.26 5.94 4.18
C GLU A 77 14.43 5.13 3.62
N GLN A 78 14.49 3.82 3.91
CA GLN A 78 15.55 2.95 3.39
C GLN A 78 15.50 2.83 1.86
N VAL A 79 14.30 2.82 1.24
CA VAL A 79 14.16 2.83 -0.22
C VAL A 79 14.59 4.18 -0.80
N MET A 80 14.21 5.30 -0.19
CA MET A 80 14.70 6.63 -0.60
C MET A 80 16.24 6.69 -0.61
N GLN A 81 16.89 6.10 0.39
CA GLN A 81 18.34 6.09 0.54
C GLN A 81 19.05 5.00 -0.28
N GLY A 82 18.31 4.10 -0.97
CA GLY A 82 18.87 2.97 -1.71
C GLY A 82 19.39 1.83 -0.82
N ALA A 83 19.14 1.87 0.49
CA ALA A 83 19.51 0.79 1.41
C ALA A 83 18.61 -0.46 1.23
N VAL A 84 17.37 -0.29 0.78
CA VAL A 84 16.48 -1.31 0.24
C VAL A 84 16.10 -0.88 -1.18
N ASP A 85 15.98 -1.84 -2.11
CA ASP A 85 15.81 -1.49 -3.52
C ASP A 85 14.36 -1.12 -3.84
N MET A 86 13.40 -1.86 -3.26
CA MET A 86 11.97 -1.77 -3.57
C MET A 86 11.10 -2.01 -2.34
N ALA A 87 9.87 -1.49 -2.37
CA ALA A 87 8.84 -1.87 -1.42
C ALA A 87 7.48 -2.01 -2.10
N MET A 88 6.62 -2.83 -1.51
CA MET A 88 5.17 -2.89 -1.78
C MET A 88 4.46 -2.61 -0.45
N GLN A 89 4.05 -1.37 -0.26
CA GLN A 89 3.54 -0.85 1.02
C GLN A 89 2.83 0.49 0.88
N PRO A 90 2.13 0.98 1.93
CA PRO A 90 1.65 2.35 1.99
C PRO A 90 2.81 3.37 1.91
N LEU A 91 2.50 4.61 1.57
CA LEU A 91 3.49 5.70 1.50
C LEU A 91 3.55 6.48 2.81
N ALA A 92 4.77 6.72 3.32
CA ALA A 92 4.96 7.49 4.54
C ALA A 92 4.66 8.99 4.33
N THR A 93 3.67 9.50 5.05
CA THR A 93 3.18 10.88 4.92
C THR A 93 3.98 11.90 5.74
N ALA A 94 4.88 11.45 6.61
CA ALA A 94 5.67 12.33 7.47
C ALA A 94 6.65 13.21 6.69
N ASP A 95 7.20 12.68 5.59
CA ASP A 95 8.23 13.35 4.78
C ASP A 95 7.65 14.25 3.68
N ASP A 96 6.45 13.94 3.22
CA ASP A 96 5.74 14.77 2.24
C ASP A 96 4.22 14.72 2.50
N LYS A 97 3.69 15.86 2.90
CA LYS A 97 2.27 16.00 3.24
C LYS A 97 1.33 15.74 2.05
N ARG A 98 1.79 15.95 0.79
CA ARG A 98 1.00 15.63 -0.41
C ARG A 98 0.60 14.14 -0.43
N LEU A 99 1.41 13.26 0.16
CA LEU A 99 1.12 11.83 0.25
C LEU A 99 -0.09 11.51 1.15
N ALA A 100 -0.54 12.45 1.99
CA ALA A 100 -1.79 12.30 2.73
C ALA A 100 -3.02 12.13 1.82
N ILE A 101 -2.90 12.43 0.51
CA ILE A 101 -3.95 12.18 -0.49
C ILE A 101 -4.32 10.69 -0.58
N THR A 102 -3.38 9.78 -0.36
CA THR A 102 -3.61 8.32 -0.36
C THR A 102 -4.49 7.85 0.78
N TRP A 103 -4.57 8.64 1.85
CA TRP A 103 -5.33 8.37 3.07
C TRP A 103 -6.39 9.44 3.35
N PHE A 104 -6.73 10.26 2.35
CA PHE A 104 -7.63 11.38 2.61
C PHE A 104 -9.04 10.87 2.90
N PRO A 105 -9.58 11.12 4.11
CA PRO A 105 -10.78 10.47 4.57
C PRO A 105 -11.98 10.71 3.64
N TYR A 106 -12.64 9.64 3.22
CA TYR A 106 -13.79 9.67 2.31
C TYR A 106 -13.53 10.37 0.97
N ALA A 107 -12.27 10.39 0.51
CA ALA A 107 -11.94 10.77 -0.87
C ALA A 107 -12.57 9.76 -1.84
N PHE A 108 -12.41 8.48 -1.58
CA PHE A 108 -13.04 7.40 -2.33
C PHE A 108 -14.17 6.77 -1.52
N THR A 109 -15.35 6.65 -2.13
CA THR A 109 -16.53 6.02 -1.52
C THR A 109 -16.95 4.73 -2.23
N ASN A 110 -16.26 4.39 -3.34
CA ASN A 110 -16.50 3.15 -4.08
C ASN A 110 -15.23 2.69 -4.83
N TYR A 111 -15.18 1.40 -5.18
CA TYR A 111 -14.03 0.75 -5.82
C TYR A 111 -13.72 1.30 -7.22
N ALA A 112 -14.75 1.68 -8.00
CA ALA A 112 -14.57 2.19 -9.36
C ALA A 112 -13.81 3.52 -9.36
N THR A 113 -14.18 4.46 -8.46
CA THR A 113 -13.51 5.76 -8.31
C THR A 113 -12.08 5.59 -7.81
N ALA A 114 -11.87 4.70 -6.83
CA ALA A 114 -10.55 4.37 -6.32
C ALA A 114 -9.65 3.81 -7.43
N LYS A 115 -10.12 2.81 -8.18
CA LYS A 115 -9.42 2.23 -9.33
C LYS A 115 -9.05 3.31 -10.36
N GLN A 116 -10.01 4.14 -10.76
CA GLN A 116 -9.77 5.19 -11.75
C GLN A 116 -8.69 6.19 -11.30
N SER A 117 -8.71 6.58 -10.03
CA SER A 117 -7.78 7.59 -9.50
C SER A 117 -6.39 7.04 -9.18
N LEU A 118 -6.29 5.79 -8.75
CA LEU A 118 -5.05 5.15 -8.30
C LEU A 118 -4.35 4.32 -9.40
N SER A 119 -4.97 4.11 -10.55
CA SER A 119 -4.32 3.47 -11.69
C SER A 119 -3.42 4.46 -12.45
N PRO A 120 -2.41 3.98 -13.21
CA PRO A 120 -1.60 4.84 -14.08
C PRO A 120 -2.46 5.74 -14.96
N GLY A 121 -2.13 7.05 -14.97
CA GLY A 121 -2.92 8.08 -15.63
C GLY A 121 -4.09 8.64 -14.81
N GLY A 122 -4.40 8.07 -13.66
CA GLY A 122 -5.35 8.61 -12.70
C GLY A 122 -4.79 9.83 -11.94
N ALA A 123 -5.70 10.67 -11.43
CA ALA A 123 -5.31 11.93 -10.80
C ALA A 123 -4.43 11.72 -9.56
N VAL A 124 -4.82 10.83 -8.66
CA VAL A 124 -4.04 10.57 -7.43
C VAL A 124 -2.73 9.87 -7.75
N PHE A 125 -2.72 8.95 -8.72
CA PHE A 125 -1.46 8.33 -9.17
C PHE A 125 -0.48 9.38 -9.70
N GLY A 126 -0.94 10.36 -10.48
CA GLY A 126 -0.11 11.45 -11.00
C GLY A 126 0.47 12.32 -9.88
N ILE A 127 -0.38 12.82 -8.97
CA ILE A 127 0.03 13.65 -7.83
C ILE A 127 1.07 12.92 -6.96
N VAL A 128 0.81 11.65 -6.65
CA VAL A 128 1.74 10.84 -5.86
C VAL A 128 3.05 10.61 -6.60
N SER A 129 2.99 10.32 -7.91
CA SER A 129 4.20 10.11 -8.72
C SER A 129 5.12 11.33 -8.71
N GLU A 130 4.56 12.53 -8.82
CA GLU A 130 5.34 13.78 -8.70
C GLU A 130 5.92 13.95 -7.29
N ALA A 131 5.10 13.71 -6.25
CA ALA A 131 5.54 13.88 -4.87
C ALA A 131 6.70 12.96 -4.50
N ILE A 132 6.64 11.66 -4.89
CA ILE A 132 7.71 10.71 -4.55
C ILE A 132 8.93 10.79 -5.47
N ALA A 133 8.77 11.31 -6.70
CA ALA A 133 9.91 11.57 -7.59
C ALA A 133 10.89 12.58 -6.96
N ASP A 134 10.38 13.63 -6.28
CA ASP A 134 11.19 14.59 -5.52
C ASP A 134 12.00 13.93 -4.38
N LYS A 135 11.63 12.71 -4.00
CA LYS A 135 12.27 11.90 -2.94
C LYS A 135 13.17 10.79 -3.49
N GLY A 136 13.41 10.77 -4.79
CA GLY A 136 14.21 9.72 -5.43
C GLY A 136 13.52 8.37 -5.51
N LEU A 137 12.18 8.36 -5.60
CA LEU A 137 11.37 7.16 -5.72
C LEU A 137 10.60 7.15 -7.05
N THR A 138 10.46 5.96 -7.63
CA THR A 138 9.67 5.73 -8.84
C THR A 138 8.52 4.78 -8.51
N PRO A 139 7.25 5.17 -8.73
CA PRO A 139 6.11 4.27 -8.55
C PRO A 139 5.96 3.39 -9.80
N LEU A 140 5.71 2.10 -9.58
CA LEU A 140 5.49 1.14 -10.65
C LEU A 140 4.01 0.74 -10.78
N GLY A 141 3.24 0.80 -9.68
CA GLY A 141 1.83 0.44 -9.65
C GLY A 141 1.27 0.49 -8.23
N VAL A 142 -0.02 0.18 -8.10
CA VAL A 142 -0.74 0.15 -6.81
C VAL A 142 -1.48 -1.17 -6.67
N TYR A 143 -1.19 -1.92 -5.63
CA TYR A 143 -1.97 -3.07 -5.22
C TYR A 143 -3.13 -2.60 -4.34
N GLY A 144 -4.37 -2.72 -4.82
CA GLY A 144 -5.57 -2.32 -4.07
C GLY A 144 -5.84 -3.30 -2.93
N GLU A 145 -5.78 -2.84 -1.70
CA GLU A 145 -6.08 -3.65 -0.52
C GLU A 145 -7.58 -3.74 -0.23
N GLY A 146 -8.31 -2.66 -0.49
CA GLY A 146 -9.75 -2.58 -0.29
C GLY A 146 -10.21 -1.35 0.48
N MET A 147 -11.47 -1.35 0.89
CA MET A 147 -12.03 -0.27 1.68
C MET A 147 -11.61 -0.38 3.14
N GLY A 148 -11.20 0.74 3.70
CA GLY A 148 -10.76 0.88 5.08
C GLY A 148 -11.86 0.72 6.11
N GLY A 149 -11.43 0.39 7.31
CA GLY A 149 -12.30 0.29 8.47
C GLY A 149 -11.49 0.29 9.76
N ALA A 150 -12.17 0.00 10.86
CA ALA A 150 -11.53 -0.03 12.18
C ALA A 150 -11.80 -1.34 12.91
N GLY A 151 -10.73 -1.96 13.41
CA GLY A 151 -10.78 -3.16 14.25
C GLY A 151 -10.64 -2.82 15.73
N PHE A 152 -11.42 -3.47 16.57
CA PHE A 152 -11.44 -3.21 18.02
C PHE A 152 -11.32 -4.51 18.82
N ALA A 153 -10.54 -4.49 19.89
CA ALA A 153 -10.48 -5.56 20.89
C ALA A 153 -11.70 -5.56 21.84
N LYS A 154 -12.63 -4.61 21.66
CA LYS A 154 -13.84 -4.40 22.50
C LYS A 154 -15.05 -4.13 21.60
N ALA A 155 -16.25 -4.28 22.18
CA ALA A 155 -17.48 -3.84 21.51
C ALA A 155 -17.49 -2.32 21.31
N VAL A 156 -18.10 -1.87 20.20
CA VAL A 156 -18.23 -0.45 19.83
C VAL A 156 -19.70 -0.08 19.81
N GLU A 157 -20.11 0.78 20.75
CA GLU A 157 -21.48 1.27 20.80
C GLU A 157 -21.76 2.26 19.69
N SER A 158 -22.85 2.02 18.94
CA SER A 158 -23.42 2.94 17.94
C SER A 158 -22.34 3.61 17.05
N PRO A 159 -21.51 2.87 16.29
CA PRO A 159 -20.33 3.44 15.61
C PRO A 159 -20.68 4.51 14.58
N ALA A 160 -21.87 4.51 13.99
CA ALA A 160 -22.33 5.56 13.07
C ALA A 160 -22.75 6.86 13.78
N ASN A 161 -22.91 6.86 15.10
CA ASN A 161 -23.24 8.09 15.84
C ASN A 161 -21.96 8.89 16.12
N THR A 162 -21.66 9.86 15.29
CA THR A 162 -20.47 10.72 15.38
C THR A 162 -20.51 11.74 16.54
N GLU A 163 -21.68 11.93 17.20
CA GLU A 163 -21.83 12.81 18.36
C GLU A 163 -21.54 12.09 19.69
N LEU A 164 -21.51 10.76 19.67
CA LEU A 164 -21.25 9.95 20.87
C LEU A 164 -19.76 9.98 21.21
N LYS A 165 -19.40 10.55 22.36
CA LYS A 165 -18.02 10.50 22.86
C LYS A 165 -17.75 9.15 23.52
N ARG A 166 -16.75 8.44 23.00
CA ARG A 166 -16.33 7.11 23.44
C ARG A 166 -15.05 7.17 24.25
N LYS A 167 -14.91 6.29 25.22
CA LYS A 167 -13.66 6.16 25.98
C LYS A 167 -12.62 5.27 25.26
N LEU A 168 -12.98 4.72 24.10
CA LEU A 168 -12.10 3.86 23.31
C LEU A 168 -10.95 4.68 22.74
N LYS A 169 -9.73 4.15 22.87
CA LYS A 169 -8.50 4.72 22.31
C LYS A 169 -8.13 3.94 21.06
N VAL A 170 -8.12 4.62 19.91
CA VAL A 170 -7.86 4.03 18.61
C VAL A 170 -6.46 4.43 18.13
N ARG A 171 -5.70 3.45 17.66
CA ARG A 171 -4.39 3.70 17.07
C ARG A 171 -4.54 4.43 15.74
N VAL A 172 -3.70 5.43 15.54
CA VAL A 172 -3.31 5.98 14.24
C VAL A 172 -1.82 5.75 14.01
N TRP A 173 -1.38 5.74 12.75
CA TRP A 173 0.03 5.54 12.41
C TRP A 173 0.85 6.82 12.59
N PRO A 174 2.19 6.75 12.67
CA PRO A 174 3.07 7.92 12.61
C PRO A 174 2.78 8.74 11.33
N GLY A 175 2.48 10.02 11.48
CA GLY A 175 2.05 10.88 10.37
C GLY A 175 0.56 10.81 10.01
N GLY A 176 -0.26 9.98 10.67
CA GLY A 176 -1.68 9.78 10.41
C GLY A 176 -2.59 10.93 10.91
N THR A 177 -2.21 12.18 10.68
CA THR A 177 -2.94 13.38 11.15
C THR A 177 -4.36 13.42 10.63
N THR A 178 -4.59 13.04 9.37
CA THR A 178 -5.92 13.06 8.74
C THR A 178 -6.90 12.16 9.47
N HIS A 179 -6.49 10.92 9.78
CA HIS A 179 -7.33 9.95 10.49
C HIS A 179 -7.41 10.23 12.00
N LYS A 180 -6.42 10.90 12.59
CA LYS A 180 -6.53 11.40 13.95
C LYS A 180 -7.70 12.37 14.08
N VAL A 181 -7.77 13.39 13.20
CA VAL A 181 -8.85 14.38 13.21
C VAL A 181 -10.20 13.72 12.91
N LEU A 182 -10.25 12.77 11.96
CA LEU A 182 -11.46 12.00 11.66
C LEU A 182 -11.98 11.27 12.88
N LEU A 183 -11.13 10.48 13.55
CA LEU A 183 -11.52 9.70 14.72
C LEU A 183 -11.96 10.57 15.88
N GLU A 184 -11.26 11.67 16.15
CA GLU A 184 -11.63 12.63 17.21
C GLU A 184 -12.97 13.27 16.90
N ARG A 185 -13.27 13.61 15.64
CA ARG A 185 -14.58 14.09 15.21
C ARG A 185 -15.66 12.98 15.35
N PHE A 186 -15.31 11.74 15.10
CA PHE A 186 -16.19 10.58 15.29
C PHE A 186 -16.32 10.14 16.76
N GLY A 187 -15.73 10.88 17.70
CA GLY A 187 -15.89 10.71 19.13
C GLY A 187 -14.99 9.67 19.78
N PHE A 188 -13.90 9.26 19.12
CA PHE A 188 -12.87 8.38 19.67
C PHE A 188 -11.69 9.18 20.25
N ASN A 189 -10.96 8.60 21.19
CA ASN A 189 -9.62 9.07 21.54
C ASN A 189 -8.59 8.42 20.63
N THR A 190 -7.43 9.06 20.42
CA THR A 190 -6.39 8.54 19.56
C THR A 190 -5.06 8.35 20.29
N ALA A 191 -4.23 7.45 19.78
CA ALA A 191 -2.82 7.31 20.15
C ALA A 191 -2.02 6.91 18.91
N THR A 192 -0.81 7.47 18.78
CA THR A 192 0.10 7.10 17.68
C THR A 192 0.92 5.89 18.06
N LEU A 193 0.95 4.88 17.19
CA LEU A 193 1.73 3.66 17.38
C LEU A 193 2.14 3.08 16.01
N PRO A 194 3.41 2.65 15.82
CA PRO A 194 3.85 1.96 14.62
C PRO A 194 3.06 0.67 14.37
N TRP A 195 2.97 0.25 13.10
CA TRP A 195 2.26 -1.00 12.74
C TRP A 195 2.86 -2.23 13.41
N ALA A 196 4.18 -2.33 13.43
CA ALA A 196 4.89 -3.46 14.04
C ALA A 196 4.61 -3.64 15.55
N GLU A 197 4.21 -2.56 16.25
CA GLU A 197 3.89 -2.58 17.69
C GLU A 197 2.39 -2.78 17.97
N LEU A 198 1.55 -2.71 16.93
CA LEU A 198 0.10 -2.61 17.09
C LEU A 198 -0.53 -3.84 17.73
N TYR A 199 -0.11 -5.06 17.33
CA TYR A 199 -0.61 -6.30 17.94
C TYR A 199 -0.43 -6.30 19.47
N THR A 200 0.79 -6.03 19.92
CA THR A 200 1.12 -5.94 21.36
C THR A 200 0.36 -4.80 22.03
N GLY A 201 0.24 -3.65 21.35
CA GLY A 201 -0.51 -2.49 21.86
C GLY A 201 -1.99 -2.79 22.09
N MET A 202 -2.65 -3.51 21.19
CA MET A 202 -4.03 -3.96 21.36
C MET A 202 -4.16 -5.06 22.41
N GLN A 203 -3.25 -6.04 22.42
CA GLN A 203 -3.25 -7.15 23.37
C GLN A 203 -3.08 -6.67 24.82
N THR A 204 -2.22 -5.69 25.05
CA THR A 204 -1.94 -5.13 26.39
C THR A 204 -2.88 -4.01 26.79
N GLY A 205 -3.75 -3.54 25.88
CA GLY A 205 -4.71 -2.46 26.14
C GLY A 205 -4.11 -1.05 26.13
N VAL A 206 -2.92 -0.86 25.55
CA VAL A 206 -2.35 0.46 25.26
C VAL A 206 -3.29 1.23 24.32
N VAL A 207 -3.87 0.51 23.35
CA VAL A 207 -4.97 0.95 22.48
C VAL A 207 -6.09 -0.09 22.50
N ASP A 208 -7.33 0.36 22.30
CA ASP A 208 -8.52 -0.49 22.27
C ASP A 208 -8.87 -0.96 20.85
N GLY A 209 -8.27 -0.33 19.84
CA GLY A 209 -8.51 -0.63 18.43
C GLY A 209 -7.55 0.11 17.53
N GLN A 210 -7.77 -0.06 16.22
CA GLN A 210 -6.95 0.55 15.18
C GLN A 210 -7.81 0.98 13.99
N ILE A 211 -7.33 1.97 13.24
CA ILE A 211 -7.78 2.38 11.90
C ILE A 211 -6.58 2.43 10.95
N GLY A 212 -6.83 2.46 9.65
CA GLY A 212 -5.79 2.48 8.64
C GLY A 212 -5.39 1.09 8.19
N GLY A 213 -6.38 0.31 7.81
CA GLY A 213 -6.24 -1.01 7.22
C GLY A 213 -7.60 -1.57 6.80
N THR A 214 -7.59 -2.71 6.12
CA THR A 214 -8.77 -3.39 5.60
C THR A 214 -9.16 -4.58 6.45
N ALA A 215 -10.34 -5.15 6.18
CA ALA A 215 -10.78 -6.40 6.81
C ALA A 215 -9.80 -7.55 6.54
N GLY A 216 -9.20 -7.61 5.34
CA GLY A 216 -8.17 -8.60 5.00
C GLY A 216 -6.93 -8.46 5.88
N MET A 217 -6.38 -7.28 6.00
CA MET A 217 -5.20 -7.00 6.85
C MET A 217 -5.48 -7.31 8.32
N ALA A 218 -6.70 -7.00 8.81
CA ALA A 218 -7.09 -7.32 10.19
C ALA A 218 -7.23 -8.84 10.44
N LEU A 219 -7.71 -9.60 9.45
CA LEU A 219 -7.73 -11.07 9.52
C LEU A 219 -6.33 -11.68 9.56
N GLU A 220 -5.41 -11.13 8.79
CA GLU A 220 -4.02 -11.60 8.70
C GLU A 220 -3.25 -11.35 9.99
N SER A 221 -3.41 -10.17 10.59
CA SER A 221 -2.53 -9.70 11.66
C SER A 221 -3.17 -9.64 13.04
N PHE A 222 -4.52 -9.52 13.14
CA PHE A 222 -5.21 -9.21 14.41
C PHE A 222 -6.45 -10.06 14.68
N LYS A 223 -6.66 -11.15 13.91
CA LYS A 223 -7.87 -11.98 13.97
C LYS A 223 -8.22 -12.44 15.38
N ASP A 224 -7.23 -12.88 16.15
CA ASP A 224 -7.39 -13.46 17.47
C ASP A 224 -7.64 -12.44 18.59
N ILE A 225 -7.34 -11.17 18.35
CA ILE A 225 -7.56 -10.07 19.29
C ILE A 225 -8.69 -9.12 18.89
N THR A 226 -9.16 -9.19 17.64
CA THR A 226 -10.27 -8.36 17.15
C THR A 226 -11.60 -8.97 17.57
N LYS A 227 -12.43 -8.20 18.27
CA LYS A 227 -13.80 -8.58 18.64
C LYS A 227 -14.87 -7.91 17.79
N THR A 228 -14.63 -6.67 17.38
CA THR A 228 -15.54 -5.91 16.52
C THR A 228 -14.75 -5.32 15.37
N TRP A 229 -15.25 -5.47 14.16
CA TRP A 229 -14.82 -4.77 12.95
C TRP A 229 -15.92 -3.80 12.51
N VAL A 230 -15.59 -2.54 12.32
CA VAL A 230 -16.50 -1.53 11.78
C VAL A 230 -16.02 -1.13 10.40
N GLN A 231 -16.79 -1.47 9.38
CA GLN A 231 -16.50 -1.15 7.98
C GLN A 231 -16.94 0.29 7.68
N PHE A 232 -16.08 1.25 8.02
CA PHE A 232 -16.37 2.67 7.82
C PHE A 232 -16.31 3.11 6.36
N ASN A 233 -15.59 2.40 5.51
CA ASN A 233 -15.23 2.80 4.14
C ASN A 233 -14.61 4.21 4.13
N ASP A 234 -13.81 4.50 5.13
CA ASP A 234 -13.25 5.82 5.40
C ASP A 234 -12.15 6.22 4.42
N HIS A 235 -11.49 5.25 3.78
CA HIS A 235 -10.52 5.42 2.70
C HIS A 235 -10.47 4.16 1.85
N PHE A 236 -9.79 4.23 0.70
CA PHE A 236 -9.35 3.05 -0.04
C PHE A 236 -7.86 2.83 0.23
N GLU A 237 -7.54 1.66 0.77
CA GLU A 237 -6.17 1.28 1.07
C GLU A 237 -5.46 0.78 -0.18
N GLY A 238 -4.24 1.27 -0.41
CA GLY A 238 -3.41 0.84 -1.53
C GLY A 238 -1.94 0.73 -1.15
N ASP A 239 -1.35 -0.42 -1.46
CA ASP A 239 0.09 -0.62 -1.35
C ASP A 239 0.77 -0.26 -2.66
N TRP A 240 1.73 0.64 -2.60
CA TRP A 240 2.46 1.13 -3.74
C TRP A 240 3.68 0.26 -4.01
N PHE A 241 3.83 -0.22 -5.24
CA PHE A 241 5.10 -0.74 -5.72
C PHE A 241 6.01 0.45 -6.00
N ILE A 242 6.99 0.67 -5.15
CA ILE A 242 8.00 1.73 -5.29
C ILE A 242 9.39 1.14 -5.42
N ILE A 243 10.23 1.80 -6.20
CA ILE A 243 11.64 1.47 -6.38
C ILE A 243 12.49 2.72 -6.21
N ASN A 244 13.69 2.59 -5.66
CA ASN A 244 14.69 3.67 -5.67
C ASN A 244 14.97 4.10 -7.11
N SER A 245 14.89 5.41 -7.41
CA SER A 245 14.98 5.92 -8.78
C SER A 245 16.36 5.70 -9.41
N ASP A 246 17.44 5.79 -8.62
CA ASP A 246 18.79 5.55 -9.14
C ASP A 246 18.98 4.06 -9.46
N LYS A 247 18.44 3.16 -8.61
CA LYS A 247 18.42 1.74 -8.87
C LYS A 247 17.61 1.43 -10.14
N TYR A 248 16.43 2.01 -10.31
CA TYR A 248 15.61 1.83 -11.50
C TYR A 248 16.32 2.33 -12.76
N ALA A 249 16.93 3.53 -12.70
CA ALA A 249 17.67 4.10 -13.80
C ALA A 249 18.95 3.33 -14.17
N SER A 250 19.52 2.55 -13.24
CA SER A 250 20.70 1.71 -13.50
C SER A 250 20.37 0.45 -14.34
N LEU A 251 19.10 0.06 -14.42
CA LEU A 251 18.63 -1.08 -15.22
C LEU A 251 18.56 -0.70 -16.71
N SER A 252 18.62 -1.69 -17.60
CA SER A 252 18.36 -1.44 -19.02
C SER A 252 16.92 -0.94 -19.24
N GLU A 253 16.67 -0.15 -20.27
CA GLU A 253 15.32 0.33 -20.62
C GLU A 253 14.33 -0.84 -20.81
N ALA A 254 14.81 -1.98 -21.36
CA ALA A 254 14.00 -3.18 -21.51
C ALA A 254 13.61 -3.78 -20.16
N ASP A 255 14.55 -3.84 -19.20
CA ASP A 255 14.30 -4.37 -17.87
C ASP A 255 13.43 -3.41 -17.03
N GLN A 256 13.64 -2.10 -17.14
CA GLN A 256 12.75 -1.08 -16.54
C GLN A 256 11.30 -1.28 -17.01
N LYS A 257 11.11 -1.47 -18.31
CA LYS A 257 9.78 -1.73 -18.86
C LYS A 257 9.17 -3.04 -18.35
N ILE A 258 9.96 -4.09 -18.22
CA ILE A 258 9.48 -5.38 -17.66
C ILE A 258 9.01 -5.21 -16.22
N LEU A 259 9.77 -4.49 -15.38
CA LEU A 259 9.36 -4.21 -14.00
C LEU A 259 8.05 -3.43 -13.96
N LEU A 260 7.94 -2.37 -14.75
CA LEU A 260 6.75 -1.54 -14.83
C LEU A 260 5.53 -2.36 -15.30
N ASP A 261 5.66 -3.09 -16.42
CA ASP A 261 4.57 -3.90 -16.97
C ASP A 261 4.10 -4.98 -15.98
N ALA A 262 5.05 -5.64 -15.28
CA ALA A 262 4.72 -6.68 -14.30
C ALA A 262 3.98 -6.11 -13.08
N ALA A 263 4.41 -4.96 -12.55
CA ALA A 263 3.74 -4.30 -11.44
C ALA A 263 2.33 -3.83 -11.83
N GLN A 264 2.18 -3.26 -13.03
CA GLN A 264 0.88 -2.81 -13.54
C GLN A 264 -0.08 -3.98 -13.81
N GLU A 265 0.42 -5.12 -14.31
CA GLU A 265 -0.37 -6.34 -14.51
C GLU A 265 -0.93 -6.86 -13.17
N VAL A 266 -0.08 -6.98 -12.16
CA VAL A 266 -0.50 -7.41 -10.81
C VAL A 266 -1.50 -6.42 -10.21
N SER A 267 -1.26 -5.12 -10.37
CA SER A 267 -2.14 -4.06 -9.89
C SER A 267 -3.51 -4.10 -10.56
N ALA A 268 -3.55 -4.20 -11.90
CA ALA A 268 -4.78 -4.24 -12.67
C ALA A 268 -5.64 -5.46 -12.32
N GLU A 269 -5.03 -6.65 -12.21
CA GLU A 269 -5.73 -7.87 -11.81
C GLU A 269 -6.34 -7.73 -10.41
N ARG A 270 -5.60 -7.13 -9.47
CA ARG A 270 -6.10 -6.91 -8.12
C ARG A 270 -7.29 -5.96 -8.09
N PHE A 271 -7.25 -4.86 -8.82
CA PHE A 271 -8.38 -3.92 -8.90
C PHE A 271 -9.66 -4.56 -9.44
N GLU A 272 -9.59 -5.60 -10.27
CA GLU A 272 -10.77 -6.36 -10.70
C GLU A 272 -11.32 -7.29 -9.60
N GLN A 273 -10.50 -7.68 -8.64
CA GLN A 273 -10.82 -8.69 -7.63
C GLN A 273 -11.15 -8.09 -6.25
N VAL A 274 -10.70 -6.87 -5.97
CA VAL A 274 -10.65 -6.31 -4.62
C VAL A 274 -12.02 -6.20 -3.94
N GLU A 275 -13.07 -5.81 -4.66
CA GLU A 275 -14.42 -5.69 -4.11
C GLU A 275 -14.97 -7.05 -3.65
N ALA A 276 -14.79 -8.08 -4.48
CA ALA A 276 -15.20 -9.44 -4.13
C ALA A 276 -14.34 -10.02 -2.99
N ALA A 277 -13.06 -9.68 -2.95
CA ALA A 277 -12.16 -10.07 -1.87
C ALA A 277 -12.57 -9.44 -0.53
N ASP A 278 -12.89 -8.15 -0.51
CA ASP A 278 -13.37 -7.47 0.70
C ASP A 278 -14.65 -8.09 1.23
N ALA A 279 -15.62 -8.36 0.36
CA ALA A 279 -16.86 -9.05 0.77
C ALA A 279 -16.55 -10.41 1.42
N LYS A 280 -15.65 -11.19 0.83
CA LYS A 280 -15.19 -12.48 1.38
C LYS A 280 -14.47 -12.33 2.72
N HIS A 281 -13.65 -11.29 2.88
CA HIS A 281 -12.96 -11.02 4.14
C HIS A 281 -13.96 -10.71 5.27
N LEU A 282 -14.96 -9.87 5.01
CA LEU A 282 -16.02 -9.58 5.98
C LEU A 282 -16.81 -10.84 6.37
N ASP A 283 -17.11 -11.72 5.42
CA ASP A 283 -17.76 -13.00 5.71
C ASP A 283 -16.84 -13.93 6.52
N THR A 284 -15.55 -13.95 6.24
CA THR A 284 -14.56 -14.72 7.00
C THR A 284 -14.46 -14.22 8.45
N MET A 285 -14.52 -12.90 8.67
CA MET A 285 -14.58 -12.31 10.01
C MET A 285 -15.83 -12.78 10.77
N ARG A 286 -17.02 -12.74 10.15
CA ARG A 286 -18.26 -13.23 10.76
C ARG A 286 -18.17 -14.71 11.15
N GLN A 287 -17.63 -15.55 10.26
CA GLN A 287 -17.40 -16.98 10.53
C GLN A 287 -16.39 -17.22 11.65
N ALA A 288 -15.43 -16.32 11.84
CA ALA A 288 -14.47 -16.36 12.94
C ALA A 288 -15.05 -15.85 14.28
N GLY A 289 -16.32 -15.43 14.31
CA GLY A 289 -16.98 -14.91 15.51
C GLY A 289 -16.69 -13.44 15.81
N ILE A 290 -16.10 -12.72 14.87
CA ILE A 290 -15.90 -11.26 14.96
C ILE A 290 -17.25 -10.58 14.64
N GLU A 291 -17.68 -9.65 15.47
CA GLU A 291 -18.82 -8.79 15.19
C GLU A 291 -18.44 -7.84 14.03
N VAL A 292 -19.14 -7.94 12.89
CA VAL A 292 -18.90 -7.10 11.72
C VAL A 292 -20.06 -6.13 11.56
N VAL A 293 -19.78 -4.85 11.78
CA VAL A 293 -20.72 -3.75 11.55
C VAL A 293 -20.48 -3.15 10.18
N THR A 294 -21.48 -3.23 9.33
CA THR A 294 -21.52 -2.56 8.02
C THR A 294 -22.65 -1.54 8.00
N PHE A 295 -22.60 -0.59 7.08
CA PHE A 295 -23.58 0.47 6.94
C PHE A 295 -24.23 0.42 5.56
N ASP A 296 -25.45 0.90 5.47
CA ASP A 296 -26.10 1.19 4.19
C ASP A 296 -25.49 2.46 3.55
N ASP A 297 -25.76 2.65 2.26
CA ASP A 297 -25.23 3.78 1.49
C ASP A 297 -25.62 5.12 2.10
N ALA A 298 -26.84 5.27 2.61
CA ALA A 298 -27.32 6.50 3.24
C ALA A 298 -26.53 6.86 4.51
N THR A 299 -26.14 5.84 5.28
CA THR A 299 -25.30 6.03 6.47
C THR A 299 -23.88 6.36 6.08
N LEU A 300 -23.31 5.67 5.08
CA LEU A 300 -21.97 5.98 4.55
C LEU A 300 -21.89 7.40 3.97
N ASP A 301 -22.90 7.83 3.21
CA ASP A 301 -22.99 9.20 2.68
C ASP A 301 -23.07 10.25 3.80
N LYS A 302 -23.77 9.95 4.88
CA LYS A 302 -23.80 10.83 6.05
C LYS A 302 -22.44 10.93 6.74
N LEU A 303 -21.73 9.81 6.93
CA LEU A 303 -20.37 9.81 7.49
C LEU A 303 -19.39 10.57 6.58
N ALA A 304 -19.47 10.34 5.27
CA ALA A 304 -18.69 11.08 4.28
C ALA A 304 -19.03 12.58 4.30
N GLY A 305 -20.30 12.94 4.43
CA GLY A 305 -20.75 14.31 4.59
C GLY A 305 -20.12 15.00 5.78
N VAL A 306 -20.14 14.38 6.96
CA VAL A 306 -19.48 14.91 8.17
C VAL A 306 -17.97 15.05 7.94
N ALA A 307 -17.32 14.05 7.35
CA ALA A 307 -15.89 14.14 7.07
C ALA A 307 -15.56 15.28 6.11
N ARG A 308 -16.28 15.42 5.01
CA ARG A 308 -16.04 16.47 3.99
C ARG A 308 -16.35 17.89 4.47
N THR A 309 -17.37 18.07 5.32
CA THR A 309 -17.77 19.40 5.80
C THR A 309 -17.05 19.85 7.07
N GLU A 310 -16.65 18.91 7.94
CA GLU A 310 -16.12 19.25 9.26
C GLU A 310 -14.67 18.80 9.48
N VAL A 311 -14.22 17.70 8.82
CA VAL A 311 -12.84 17.21 8.96
C VAL A 311 -11.94 17.80 7.87
N TRP A 312 -12.34 17.77 6.59
CA TRP A 312 -11.52 18.28 5.49
C TRP A 312 -11.01 19.71 5.69
N PRO A 313 -11.82 20.70 6.17
CA PRO A 313 -11.29 22.03 6.44
C PRO A 313 -10.17 22.07 7.48
N GLN A 314 -10.14 21.12 8.42
CA GLN A 314 -9.11 21.05 9.46
C GLN A 314 -7.82 20.39 8.97
N ILE A 315 -7.92 19.47 7.98
CA ILE A 315 -6.79 18.72 7.43
C ILE A 315 -6.36 19.20 6.04
N ALA A 316 -7.01 20.22 5.50
CA ALA A 316 -6.68 20.79 4.18
C ALA A 316 -5.20 21.21 4.07
N GLY A 317 -4.63 21.73 5.14
CA GLY A 317 -3.21 22.10 5.21
C GLY A 317 -2.23 20.92 5.13
N GLU A 318 -2.71 19.68 5.32
CA GLU A 318 -1.87 18.48 5.14
C GLU A 318 -1.62 18.22 3.63
N LEU A 319 -2.59 18.49 2.76
CA LEU A 319 -2.40 18.36 1.30
C LEU A 319 -1.86 19.66 0.66
N GLY A 320 -2.16 20.81 1.22
CA GLY A 320 -2.08 22.09 0.56
C GLY A 320 -3.28 22.38 -0.36
N GLU A 321 -3.55 23.66 -0.60
CA GLU A 321 -4.74 24.09 -1.36
C GLU A 321 -4.77 23.59 -2.79
N GLU A 322 -3.61 23.55 -3.48
CA GLU A 322 -3.48 23.09 -4.85
C GLU A 322 -3.85 21.62 -4.97
N THR A 323 -3.19 20.75 -4.18
CA THR A 323 -3.42 19.31 -4.19
C THR A 323 -4.86 18.95 -3.81
N LEU A 324 -5.41 19.64 -2.80
CA LEU A 324 -6.82 19.46 -2.41
C LEU A 324 -7.77 19.89 -3.53
N GLY A 325 -7.48 20.98 -4.24
CA GLY A 325 -8.25 21.45 -5.39
C GLY A 325 -8.23 20.42 -6.54
N GLN A 326 -7.06 19.86 -6.84
CA GLN A 326 -6.92 18.80 -7.84
C GLN A 326 -7.71 17.54 -7.44
N LEU A 327 -7.62 17.11 -6.18
CA LEU A 327 -8.39 15.97 -5.66
C LEU A 327 -9.90 16.22 -5.81
N LYS A 328 -10.41 17.35 -5.32
CA LYS A 328 -11.84 17.69 -5.42
C LYS A 328 -12.31 17.70 -6.88
N SER A 329 -11.56 18.35 -7.78
CA SER A 329 -11.88 18.39 -9.20
C SER A 329 -11.94 17.00 -9.82
N SER A 330 -10.99 16.12 -9.51
CA SER A 330 -10.94 14.76 -10.04
C SER A 330 -12.09 13.86 -9.56
N LEU A 331 -12.64 14.15 -8.38
CA LEU A 331 -13.74 13.41 -7.76
C LEU A 331 -15.12 14.05 -8.00
N GLY A 332 -15.18 15.20 -8.67
CA GLY A 332 -16.42 15.97 -8.87
C GLY A 332 -17.02 16.51 -7.56
N ILE A 333 -16.19 16.76 -6.55
CA ILE A 333 -16.59 17.28 -5.25
C ILE A 333 -16.36 18.81 -5.24
N ASN A 334 -17.39 19.58 -4.89
CA ASN A 334 -17.32 21.04 -4.78
C ASN A 334 -16.74 21.52 -3.45
#